data_aace9dc5e5fe561d8f14d91de3c79e7a
#
_entry.id   aace9dc5e5fe561d8f14d91de3c79e7a
#
_cell.length_a   1.000
_cell.length_b   1.000
_cell.length_c   1.000
_cell.angle_alpha   90.00
_cell.angle_beta   90.00
_cell.angle_gamma   90.00
#
_symmetry.space_group_name_H-M   'P 1'
#
loop_
_entity.id
_entity.type
_entity.pdbx_description
1 polymer ?
#
loop_
_entity_poly.entity_id
_entity_poly.type
_entity_poly.pdbx_seq_one_letter_code
_entity_poly.pdbx_strand_id
1 'polypeptide(L)'
;MIKKYLYLLLALPLVALSFQSCIKDDSYGPSGNSSKLSLAQDLQEKYTLNRWDTLKISPNVVQTNEQKKVDYEWEVNGKVVSTDASLKYVCKDFGSFPCRLKVSNGDNIQYYEFGLNVQYSYVDGLYILASNSGKTIVSYLPEEGSTKTFDLDVLQKNNPSIDFTGEPKGIDYALARDNKTPLLFVAVGNPSTIYEFDGNLMNMRFTTNSTGDVTYLRKSALTYPKSMLTMVNHVPNRLTLSETSLFNLGRSIKDGLGSDISLADAATAWKQQDLRYVQGYVMFDNAEGRLVAQKVQATGKVPVELLKGKFTGETLVGMGPVDNERNIVLLTWNATSSKFKCYYIFPGFYPSTATKVEAAVVKDEAVVPATAGLTTQSVVRVSAEKNLVYYSAGNKLYAYNVLSGGNFPQSALTTFGDAGETIADMLILEGSNKLYVATNAASGQLVGSIYCFDMNENKLLWAKKNITGRIKNITYRQ
;
A
#
# COMPACT_ATOMS: atom_id res chain seq x y z
N MET A 1 -74.14 -22.95 33.40
CA MET A 1 -72.65 -23.01 33.08
C MET A 1 -72.08 -24.45 32.98
N ILE A 2 -72.67 -25.45 33.52
CA ILE A 2 -72.13 -26.84 33.58
C ILE A 2 -72.22 -27.59 32.21
N LYS A 3 -73.27 -27.27 31.37
CA LYS A 3 -73.40 -27.96 30.05
C LYS A 3 -72.28 -27.62 28.99
N LYS A 4 -71.67 -26.45 29.10
CA LYS A 4 -70.58 -26.05 28.14
C LYS A 4 -69.27 -26.78 28.38
N TYR A 5 -69.01 -27.16 29.63
CA TYR A 5 -67.74 -27.89 29.97
C TYR A 5 -67.87 -29.40 29.75
N LEU A 6 -69.10 -29.93 29.69
CA LEU A 6 -69.34 -31.36 29.43
C LEU A 6 -68.97 -31.74 27.97
N TYR A 7 -69.27 -30.84 27.02
CA TYR A 7 -68.85 -31.05 25.61
C TYR A 7 -67.33 -30.90 25.39
N LEU A 8 -66.67 -30.07 26.21
CA LEU A 8 -65.21 -29.90 26.13
C LEU A 8 -64.51 -31.15 26.71
N LEU A 9 -65.05 -31.78 27.74
CA LEU A 9 -64.50 -33.02 28.37
C LEU A 9 -64.72 -34.26 27.53
N LEU A 10 -65.76 -34.31 26.66
CA LEU A 10 -65.98 -35.41 25.72
C LEU A 10 -65.24 -35.23 24.41
N ALA A 11 -64.83 -34.02 24.02
CA ALA A 11 -64.04 -33.75 22.82
C ALA A 11 -62.54 -34.03 23.00
N LEU A 12 -62.01 -33.94 24.23
CA LEU A 12 -60.62 -34.19 24.52
C LEU A 12 -60.16 -35.64 24.25
N PRO A 13 -60.91 -36.71 24.64
CA PRO A 13 -60.50 -38.08 24.32
C PRO A 13 -60.68 -38.42 22.83
N LEU A 14 -61.60 -37.75 22.08
CA LEU A 14 -61.72 -38.00 20.64
C LEU A 14 -60.57 -37.43 19.83
N VAL A 15 -59.98 -36.31 20.26
CA VAL A 15 -58.81 -35.70 19.63
C VAL A 15 -57.58 -36.53 19.97
N ALA A 16 -57.49 -37.10 21.16
CA ALA A 16 -56.35 -37.98 21.55
C ALA A 16 -56.33 -39.32 20.82
N LEU A 17 -57.50 -39.80 20.36
CA LEU A 17 -57.57 -41.04 19.56
C LEU A 17 -57.24 -40.86 18.09
N SER A 18 -57.25 -39.66 17.58
CA SER A 18 -56.88 -39.34 16.18
C SER A 18 -55.37 -39.25 15.94
N PHE A 19 -54.56 -39.24 16.99
CA PHE A 19 -53.08 -39.24 16.88
C PHE A 19 -52.46 -40.63 17.03
N GLN A 20 -53.23 -41.71 17.20
CA GLN A 20 -52.72 -43.08 17.07
C GLN A 20 -52.83 -43.55 15.62
N SER A 21 -52.38 -42.72 14.68
CA SER A 21 -51.92 -43.26 13.41
C SER A 21 -50.55 -43.90 13.71
N CYS A 22 -50.58 -45.21 14.04
CA CYS A 22 -49.41 -46.02 13.82
C CYS A 22 -49.08 -45.94 12.33
N ILE A 23 -48.20 -45.06 11.94
CA ILE A 23 -47.41 -45.23 10.74
C ILE A 23 -46.64 -46.52 11.07
N LYS A 24 -47.16 -47.67 10.53
CA LYS A 24 -46.31 -48.79 10.33
C LYS A 24 -45.23 -48.32 9.39
N ASP A 25 -44.10 -48.05 9.92
CA ASP A 25 -42.91 -47.83 9.18
C ASP A 25 -42.51 -49.20 8.60
N ASP A 26 -43.09 -49.51 7.43
CA ASP A 26 -42.74 -50.71 6.67
C ASP A 26 -41.36 -50.57 5.98
N SER A 27 -40.62 -49.50 6.31
CA SER A 27 -39.23 -49.27 5.87
C SER A 27 -38.20 -50.17 6.60
N TYR A 28 -38.65 -50.99 7.58
CA TYR A 28 -37.82 -52.06 8.12
C TYR A 28 -37.81 -53.27 7.18
N GLY A 29 -37.40 -53.07 5.91
CA GLY A 29 -36.79 -54.12 5.17
C GLY A 29 -35.50 -54.60 5.84
N PRO A 30 -34.98 -55.77 5.55
CA PRO A 30 -33.79 -56.27 6.20
C PRO A 30 -32.64 -55.28 6.03
N SER A 31 -32.42 -54.50 7.11
CA SER A 31 -31.43 -53.38 7.17
C SER A 31 -29.98 -53.92 7.21
N GLY A 32 -29.76 -55.17 6.81
CA GLY A 32 -28.48 -55.81 6.90
C GLY A 32 -27.38 -55.34 5.96
N ASN A 33 -27.73 -54.66 4.86
CA ASN A 33 -26.76 -54.38 3.80
C ASN A 33 -26.63 -52.93 3.39
N SER A 34 -27.26 -51.98 4.10
CA SER A 34 -27.04 -50.56 3.74
C SER A 34 -25.59 -50.13 3.99
N SER A 35 -24.97 -49.57 3.01
CA SER A 35 -23.59 -49.07 3.11
C SER A 35 -23.56 -47.70 3.79
N LYS A 36 -23.09 -47.64 5.02
CA LYS A 36 -22.93 -46.37 5.76
C LYS A 36 -21.67 -45.63 5.34
N LEU A 37 -21.80 -44.32 5.25
CA LEU A 37 -20.72 -43.40 4.89
C LEU A 37 -20.13 -42.76 6.15
N SER A 38 -18.80 -42.60 6.16
CA SER A 38 -18.11 -41.75 7.13
C SER A 38 -16.82 -41.22 6.51
N LEU A 39 -16.20 -40.21 7.14
CA LEU A 39 -14.84 -39.81 6.82
C LEU A 39 -13.85 -40.61 7.63
N ALA A 40 -12.77 -41.08 7.00
CA ALA A 40 -11.66 -41.73 7.70
C ALA A 40 -10.89 -40.74 8.61
N GLN A 41 -10.95 -39.46 8.28
CA GLN A 41 -10.41 -38.36 9.07
C GLN A 41 -11.37 -37.19 8.95
N ASP A 42 -11.70 -36.57 10.09
CA ASP A 42 -12.58 -35.40 10.13
C ASP A 42 -11.99 -34.21 9.36
N LEU A 43 -12.85 -33.37 8.81
CA LEU A 43 -12.46 -32.08 8.27
C LEU A 43 -12.03 -31.17 9.42
N GLN A 44 -11.16 -30.21 9.11
CA GLN A 44 -10.85 -29.14 10.08
C GLN A 44 -12.15 -28.34 10.34
N GLU A 45 -12.39 -27.97 11.59
CA GLU A 45 -13.54 -27.15 11.94
C GLU A 45 -13.53 -25.80 11.21
N LYS A 46 -12.31 -25.26 10.94
CA LYS A 46 -12.14 -23.96 10.30
C LYS A 46 -10.87 -23.92 9.46
N TYR A 47 -11.03 -23.45 8.23
CA TYR A 47 -9.92 -23.12 7.32
C TYR A 47 -9.74 -21.59 7.27
N THR A 48 -8.49 -21.11 7.33
CA THR A 48 -8.15 -19.71 7.19
C THR A 48 -7.20 -19.54 6.00
N LEU A 49 -7.63 -18.76 5.02
CA LEU A 49 -6.89 -18.48 3.80
C LEU A 49 -6.91 -16.98 3.49
N ASN A 50 -6.03 -16.56 2.59
CA ASN A 50 -6.10 -15.20 2.06
C ASN A 50 -7.02 -15.15 0.85
N ARG A 51 -7.56 -13.98 0.54
CA ARG A 51 -8.27 -13.75 -0.70
C ARG A 51 -7.37 -14.15 -1.89
N TRP A 52 -7.94 -14.80 -2.89
CA TRP A 52 -7.28 -15.40 -4.04
C TRP A 52 -6.51 -16.71 -3.80
N ASP A 53 -6.34 -17.14 -2.57
CA ASP A 53 -5.84 -18.49 -2.30
C ASP A 53 -6.89 -19.53 -2.71
N THR A 54 -6.42 -20.74 -2.94
CA THR A 54 -7.30 -21.86 -3.30
C THR A 54 -7.45 -22.81 -2.11
N LEU A 55 -8.65 -22.90 -1.56
CA LEU A 55 -9.00 -23.95 -0.59
C LEU A 55 -8.99 -25.30 -1.32
N LYS A 56 -8.18 -26.23 -0.82
CA LYS A 56 -8.08 -27.61 -1.33
C LYS A 56 -8.42 -28.56 -0.23
N ILE A 57 -9.44 -29.39 -0.42
CA ILE A 57 -9.85 -30.44 0.52
C ILE A 57 -10.07 -31.73 -0.25
N SER A 58 -9.44 -32.80 0.18
CA SER A 58 -9.61 -34.14 -0.38
C SER A 58 -10.06 -35.08 0.75
N PRO A 59 -11.37 -35.25 0.93
CA PRO A 59 -11.89 -36.09 2.02
C PRO A 59 -11.64 -37.57 1.69
N ASN A 60 -11.27 -38.34 2.68
CA ASN A 60 -11.18 -39.79 2.56
C ASN A 60 -12.50 -40.41 3.05
N VAL A 61 -13.40 -40.71 2.11
CA VAL A 61 -14.71 -41.30 2.40
C VAL A 61 -14.57 -42.79 2.48
N VAL A 62 -15.08 -43.42 3.55
CA VAL A 62 -15.11 -44.86 3.75
C VAL A 62 -16.54 -45.36 3.82
N GLN A 63 -16.75 -46.59 3.37
CA GLN A 63 -18.03 -47.28 3.34
C GLN A 63 -17.93 -48.61 4.15
N THR A 64 -18.97 -48.92 4.89
CA THR A 64 -18.93 -50.13 5.80
C THR A 64 -19.16 -51.45 5.09
N ASN A 65 -19.95 -51.44 4.02
CA ASN A 65 -20.37 -52.67 3.31
C ASN A 65 -19.96 -52.57 1.84
N GLU A 66 -20.91 -52.79 0.92
CA GLU A 66 -20.66 -52.69 -0.52
C GLU A 66 -20.14 -51.32 -0.92
N GLN A 67 -19.10 -51.32 -1.74
CA GLN A 67 -18.53 -50.06 -2.28
C GLN A 67 -19.43 -49.56 -3.40
N LYS A 68 -20.22 -48.55 -3.09
CA LYS A 68 -21.11 -47.90 -4.07
C LYS A 68 -20.46 -46.61 -4.56
N LYS A 69 -20.95 -46.10 -5.69
CA LYS A 69 -20.56 -44.78 -6.17
C LYS A 69 -20.91 -43.73 -5.14
N VAL A 70 -19.93 -42.85 -4.80
CA VAL A 70 -20.13 -41.74 -3.91
C VAL A 70 -20.29 -40.47 -4.74
N ASP A 71 -21.37 -39.74 -4.46
CA ASP A 71 -21.62 -38.42 -5.00
C ASP A 71 -21.30 -37.37 -3.93
N TYR A 72 -20.70 -36.27 -4.37
CA TYR A 72 -20.23 -35.17 -3.52
C TYR A 72 -20.95 -33.90 -3.89
N GLU A 73 -21.17 -33.04 -2.89
CA GLU A 73 -21.68 -31.68 -3.09
C GLU A 73 -21.04 -30.76 -2.05
N TRP A 74 -20.29 -29.77 -2.54
CA TRP A 74 -19.61 -28.79 -1.71
C TRP A 74 -20.35 -27.48 -1.75
N GLU A 75 -20.68 -26.94 -0.60
CA GLU A 75 -21.32 -25.64 -0.46
C GLU A 75 -20.44 -24.65 0.27
N VAL A 76 -20.44 -23.41 -0.22
CA VAL A 76 -19.86 -22.24 0.46
C VAL A 76 -20.93 -21.17 0.54
N ASN A 77 -21.24 -20.70 1.74
CA ASN A 77 -22.27 -19.71 2.00
C ASN A 77 -23.64 -20.09 1.37
N GLY A 78 -24.01 -21.36 1.50
CA GLY A 78 -25.29 -21.89 0.97
C GLY A 78 -25.37 -22.04 -0.56
N LYS A 79 -24.24 -21.89 -1.26
CA LYS A 79 -24.18 -22.10 -2.73
C LYS A 79 -23.32 -23.30 -3.03
N VAL A 80 -23.81 -24.19 -3.90
CA VAL A 80 -23.02 -25.31 -4.42
C VAL A 80 -21.90 -24.76 -5.31
N VAL A 81 -20.66 -25.08 -4.95
CA VAL A 81 -19.46 -24.62 -5.66
C VAL A 81 -18.69 -25.72 -6.40
N SER A 82 -18.91 -26.99 -6.02
CA SER A 82 -18.34 -28.16 -6.70
C SER A 82 -19.13 -29.42 -6.36
N THR A 83 -19.08 -30.40 -7.29
CA THR A 83 -19.55 -31.79 -7.10
C THR A 83 -18.41 -32.78 -7.25
N ASP A 84 -17.19 -32.35 -7.35
CA ASP A 84 -16.01 -33.20 -7.42
C ASP A 84 -15.71 -33.87 -6.07
N ALA A 85 -15.04 -35.02 -6.12
CA ALA A 85 -14.60 -35.72 -4.89
C ALA A 85 -13.63 -34.87 -4.05
N SER A 86 -12.89 -33.96 -4.66
CA SER A 86 -11.98 -33.01 -3.99
C SER A 86 -12.38 -31.59 -4.32
N LEU A 87 -12.50 -30.77 -3.27
CA LEU A 87 -12.75 -29.34 -3.43
C LEU A 87 -11.49 -28.59 -3.89
N LYS A 88 -11.66 -27.74 -4.90
CA LYS A 88 -10.71 -26.69 -5.31
C LYS A 88 -11.50 -25.39 -5.45
N TYR A 89 -11.51 -24.59 -4.42
CA TYR A 89 -12.28 -23.35 -4.37
C TYR A 89 -11.38 -22.12 -4.23
N VAL A 90 -11.44 -21.21 -5.22
CA VAL A 90 -10.70 -19.92 -5.16
C VAL A 90 -11.47 -18.95 -4.29
N CYS A 91 -10.85 -18.48 -3.21
CA CYS A 91 -11.41 -17.54 -2.23
C CYS A 91 -11.46 -16.12 -2.81
N LYS A 92 -12.52 -15.76 -3.53
CA LYS A 92 -12.66 -14.43 -4.17
C LYS A 92 -13.23 -13.38 -3.23
N ASP A 93 -14.12 -13.78 -2.34
CA ASP A 93 -14.82 -12.90 -1.43
C ASP A 93 -14.15 -12.91 -0.05
N PHE A 94 -14.09 -11.76 0.59
CA PHE A 94 -13.56 -11.57 1.93
C PHE A 94 -14.65 -11.82 2.98
N GLY A 95 -14.28 -12.46 4.08
CA GLY A 95 -15.19 -12.68 5.21
C GLY A 95 -15.15 -14.10 5.75
N SER A 96 -16.12 -14.41 6.63
CA SER A 96 -16.30 -15.74 7.19
C SER A 96 -17.54 -16.38 6.60
N PHE A 97 -17.39 -17.59 6.07
CA PHE A 97 -18.41 -18.30 5.34
C PHE A 97 -18.66 -19.67 5.99
N PRO A 98 -19.92 -20.01 6.27
CA PRO A 98 -20.31 -21.40 6.58
C PRO A 98 -20.15 -22.26 5.33
N CYS A 99 -19.59 -23.44 5.51
CA CYS A 99 -19.35 -24.40 4.43
C CYS A 99 -19.89 -25.77 4.83
N ARG A 100 -20.25 -26.54 3.82
CA ARG A 100 -20.78 -27.90 4.02
C ARG A 100 -20.33 -28.84 2.91
N LEU A 101 -19.92 -30.02 3.28
CA LEU A 101 -19.78 -31.16 2.38
C LEU A 101 -20.94 -32.12 2.63
N LYS A 102 -21.68 -32.43 1.58
CA LYS A 102 -22.61 -33.55 1.53
C LYS A 102 -21.99 -34.68 0.74
N VAL A 103 -22.03 -35.88 1.29
CA VAL A 103 -21.66 -37.13 0.59
C VAL A 103 -22.83 -38.10 0.60
N SER A 104 -23.05 -38.77 -0.52
CA SER A 104 -24.17 -39.71 -0.69
C SER A 104 -23.73 -40.91 -1.53
N ASN A 105 -24.20 -42.10 -1.17
CA ASN A 105 -23.99 -43.33 -1.97
C ASN A 105 -25.32 -44.02 -2.38
N GLY A 106 -26.42 -43.29 -2.25
CA GLY A 106 -27.76 -43.83 -2.51
C GLY A 106 -28.40 -44.52 -1.31
N ASP A 107 -27.63 -45.15 -0.41
CA ASP A 107 -28.13 -45.78 0.81
C ASP A 107 -28.09 -44.81 2.01
N ASN A 108 -27.10 -43.97 2.03
CA ASN A 108 -26.82 -43.07 3.16
C ASN A 108 -26.40 -41.70 2.66
N ILE A 109 -26.72 -40.66 3.45
CA ILE A 109 -26.31 -39.28 3.24
C ILE A 109 -25.68 -38.80 4.50
N GLN A 110 -24.51 -38.17 4.38
CA GLN A 110 -23.80 -37.52 5.48
C GLN A 110 -23.49 -36.08 5.14
N TYR A 111 -23.52 -35.23 6.17
CA TYR A 111 -23.19 -33.81 6.08
C TYR A 111 -22.05 -33.51 7.04
N TYR A 112 -21.05 -32.77 6.54
CA TYR A 112 -19.91 -32.31 7.32
C TYR A 112 -19.82 -30.80 7.19
N GLU A 113 -19.98 -30.10 8.29
CA GLU A 113 -19.93 -28.65 8.35
C GLU A 113 -18.54 -28.17 8.75
N PHE A 114 -18.11 -27.06 8.18
CA PHE A 114 -16.85 -26.40 8.50
C PHE A 114 -16.93 -24.91 8.20
N GLY A 115 -15.99 -24.13 8.75
CA GLY A 115 -15.88 -22.70 8.51
C GLY A 115 -14.78 -22.38 7.50
N LEU A 116 -14.99 -21.36 6.66
CA LEU A 116 -13.97 -20.74 5.83
C LEU A 116 -13.84 -19.29 6.22
N ASN A 117 -12.65 -18.88 6.68
CA ASN A 117 -12.31 -17.50 6.96
C ASN A 117 -11.33 -16.98 5.91
N VAL A 118 -11.78 -16.04 5.08
CA VAL A 118 -10.96 -15.42 4.04
C VAL A 118 -10.47 -14.07 4.54
N GLN A 119 -9.16 -13.92 4.65
CA GLN A 119 -8.49 -12.71 5.13
C GLN A 119 -8.07 -11.80 3.96
N TYR A 120 -7.76 -10.55 4.26
CA TYR A 120 -7.16 -9.63 3.30
C TYR A 120 -5.79 -10.15 2.83
N SER A 121 -5.54 -10.04 1.51
CA SER A 121 -4.27 -10.45 0.92
C SER A 121 -3.20 -9.37 1.01
N TYR A 122 -3.61 -8.10 1.01
CA TYR A 122 -2.73 -6.96 0.81
C TYR A 122 -2.68 -6.11 2.08
N VAL A 123 -1.98 -6.63 3.09
CA VAL A 123 -1.68 -5.93 4.35
C VAL A 123 -0.17 -5.94 4.53
N ASP A 124 0.39 -5.11 5.36
CA ASP A 124 1.81 -5.10 5.76
C ASP A 124 2.78 -5.53 4.66
N GLY A 125 3.26 -4.57 3.89
CA GLY A 125 4.18 -4.89 2.80
C GLY A 125 4.42 -3.73 1.83
N LEU A 126 5.26 -4.01 0.87
CA LEU A 126 5.71 -3.06 -0.14
C LEU A 126 4.81 -3.11 -1.37
N TYR A 127 4.33 -1.97 -1.80
CA TYR A 127 3.69 -1.78 -3.10
C TYR A 127 4.70 -1.17 -4.06
N ILE A 128 4.85 -1.80 -5.21
CA ILE A 128 5.87 -1.49 -6.21
C ILE A 128 5.16 -1.06 -7.48
N LEU A 129 5.24 0.23 -7.79
CA LEU A 129 4.73 0.78 -9.04
C LEU A 129 5.75 0.57 -10.15
N ALA A 130 5.34 -0.11 -11.21
CA ALA A 130 6.23 -0.44 -12.32
C ALA A 130 5.53 -0.35 -13.68
N SER A 131 6.33 -0.25 -14.73
CA SER A 131 5.90 -0.41 -16.12
C SER A 131 6.24 -1.82 -16.59
N ASN A 132 5.27 -2.51 -17.19
CA ASN A 132 5.49 -3.79 -17.82
C ASN A 132 4.79 -3.83 -19.18
N SER A 133 5.57 -3.93 -20.28
CA SER A 133 5.04 -4.01 -21.65
C SER A 133 4.03 -2.90 -21.99
N GLY A 134 4.33 -1.65 -21.59
CA GLY A 134 3.50 -0.47 -21.87
C GLY A 134 2.29 -0.29 -20.96
N LYS A 135 2.11 -1.16 -19.95
CA LYS A 135 1.09 -1.05 -18.92
C LYS A 135 1.70 -0.66 -17.58
N THR A 136 0.94 0.09 -16.82
CA THR A 136 1.23 0.31 -15.40
C THR A 136 0.74 -0.89 -14.60
N ILE A 137 1.62 -1.46 -13.79
CA ILE A 137 1.32 -2.52 -12.84
C ILE A 137 1.69 -2.07 -11.43
N VAL A 138 1.03 -2.63 -10.44
CA VAL A 138 1.44 -2.55 -9.04
C VAL A 138 1.66 -3.96 -8.52
N SER A 139 2.91 -4.26 -8.17
CA SER A 139 3.23 -5.51 -7.49
C SER A 139 3.15 -5.34 -5.99
N TYR A 140 2.71 -6.39 -5.30
CA TYR A 140 2.70 -6.46 -3.84
C TYR A 140 3.75 -7.45 -3.37
N LEU A 141 4.67 -6.98 -2.54
CA LEU A 141 5.68 -7.80 -1.89
C LEU A 141 5.40 -7.81 -0.38
N PRO A 142 4.94 -8.95 0.19
CA PRO A 142 4.64 -9.04 1.61
C PRO A 142 5.91 -8.90 2.45
N GLU A 143 5.74 -8.51 3.70
CA GLU A 143 6.84 -8.50 4.67
C GLU A 143 7.41 -9.91 4.85
N GLU A 144 8.72 -9.99 5.14
CA GLU A 144 9.40 -11.26 5.38
C GLU A 144 8.79 -11.99 6.58
N GLY A 145 8.58 -13.31 6.44
CA GLY A 145 7.90 -14.12 7.46
C GLY A 145 6.37 -14.06 7.40
N SER A 146 5.80 -13.25 6.50
CA SER A 146 4.35 -13.20 6.29
C SER A 146 3.83 -14.49 5.65
N THR A 147 2.59 -14.87 5.98
CA THR A 147 1.85 -15.94 5.29
C THR A 147 1.27 -15.49 3.95
N LYS A 148 1.39 -14.20 3.61
CA LYS A 148 0.92 -13.63 2.34
C LYS A 148 1.87 -14.00 1.20
N THR A 149 1.37 -13.98 -0.02
CA THR A 149 2.16 -14.30 -1.21
C THR A 149 2.43 -13.06 -2.05
N PHE A 150 3.57 -13.06 -2.74
CA PHE A 150 3.88 -12.05 -3.76
C PHE A 150 2.82 -12.07 -4.86
N ASP A 151 2.42 -10.88 -5.31
CA ASP A 151 1.48 -10.70 -6.41
C ASP A 151 2.08 -9.70 -7.42
N LEU A 152 2.21 -10.13 -8.67
CA LEU A 152 2.87 -9.33 -9.70
C LEU A 152 2.03 -8.11 -10.12
N ASP A 153 0.70 -8.24 -10.18
CA ASP A 153 -0.18 -7.16 -10.60
C ASP A 153 -1.51 -7.19 -9.85
N VAL A 154 -1.51 -6.51 -8.70
CA VAL A 154 -2.71 -6.40 -7.87
C VAL A 154 -3.80 -5.53 -8.49
N LEU A 155 -3.46 -4.61 -9.41
CA LEU A 155 -4.43 -3.73 -10.05
C LEU A 155 -5.32 -4.52 -11.01
N GLN A 156 -4.73 -5.17 -12.00
CA GLN A 156 -5.47 -5.91 -13.03
C GLN A 156 -6.23 -7.10 -12.45
N LYS A 157 -5.63 -7.78 -11.48
CA LYS A 157 -6.24 -8.94 -10.81
C LYS A 157 -7.54 -8.58 -10.08
N ASN A 158 -7.60 -7.42 -9.43
CA ASN A 158 -8.75 -6.99 -8.65
C ASN A 158 -9.71 -6.09 -9.45
N ASN A 159 -9.30 -5.58 -10.61
CA ASN A 159 -10.08 -4.69 -11.47
C ASN A 159 -9.97 -5.12 -12.94
N PRO A 160 -10.45 -6.33 -13.31
CA PRO A 160 -10.20 -6.90 -14.64
C PRO A 160 -10.85 -6.12 -15.79
N SER A 161 -11.84 -5.28 -15.52
CA SER A 161 -12.52 -4.43 -16.49
C SER A 161 -11.83 -3.07 -16.73
N ILE A 162 -10.79 -2.73 -15.96
CA ILE A 162 -10.08 -1.45 -16.06
C ILE A 162 -8.80 -1.65 -16.86
N ASP A 163 -8.56 -0.79 -17.83
CA ASP A 163 -7.30 -0.75 -18.57
C ASP A 163 -6.33 0.25 -17.91
N PHE A 164 -5.18 -0.26 -17.47
CA PHE A 164 -4.10 0.53 -16.89
C PHE A 164 -2.96 0.77 -17.91
N THR A 165 -3.30 0.83 -19.20
CA THR A 165 -2.34 1.20 -20.24
C THR A 165 -1.84 2.63 -20.04
N GLY A 166 -0.54 2.81 -20.11
CA GLY A 166 0.14 4.08 -19.89
C GLY A 166 1.32 3.97 -18.93
N GLU A 167 2.08 5.02 -18.82
CA GLU A 167 3.25 5.07 -17.96
C GLU A 167 2.87 5.27 -16.49
N PRO A 168 3.55 4.60 -15.57
CA PRO A 168 3.43 4.84 -14.14
C PRO A 168 3.97 6.21 -13.77
N LYS A 169 3.21 6.99 -13.02
CA LYS A 169 3.57 8.37 -12.63
C LYS A 169 3.87 8.51 -11.15
N GLY A 170 3.11 7.86 -10.30
CA GLY A 170 3.33 7.90 -8.86
C GLY A 170 2.44 6.94 -8.09
N ILE A 171 2.87 6.54 -6.92
CA ILE A 171 2.12 5.71 -5.98
C ILE A 171 2.35 6.19 -4.57
N ASP A 172 1.30 6.19 -3.76
CA ASP A 172 1.46 6.26 -2.31
C ASP A 172 0.28 5.64 -1.57
N TYR A 173 0.55 5.22 -0.34
CA TYR A 173 -0.41 4.68 0.60
C TYR A 173 -0.74 5.72 1.67
N ALA A 174 -2.02 5.86 2.00
CA ALA A 174 -2.45 6.71 3.09
C ALA A 174 -3.68 6.13 3.79
N LEU A 175 -3.89 6.49 5.05
CA LEU A 175 -5.18 6.33 5.70
C LEU A 175 -6.08 7.51 5.35
N ALA A 176 -7.35 7.26 5.12
CA ALA A 176 -8.37 8.30 5.00
C ALA A 176 -8.45 9.15 6.29
N ARG A 177 -9.28 10.18 6.32
CA ARG A 177 -9.40 11.09 7.48
C ARG A 177 -9.89 10.39 8.75
N ASP A 178 -10.62 9.29 8.61
CA ASP A 178 -11.07 8.44 9.72
C ASP A 178 -9.94 7.70 10.46
N ASN A 179 -8.70 7.75 9.97
CA ASN A 179 -7.53 7.02 10.45
C ASN A 179 -7.66 5.49 10.45
N LYS A 180 -8.62 4.94 9.72
CA LYS A 180 -8.94 3.50 9.69
C LYS A 180 -8.98 2.94 8.29
N THR A 181 -9.58 3.67 7.35
CA THR A 181 -9.75 3.21 5.97
C THR A 181 -8.43 3.33 5.21
N PRO A 182 -7.80 2.20 4.84
CA PRO A 182 -6.57 2.21 4.06
C PRO A 182 -6.88 2.51 2.60
N LEU A 183 -6.09 3.37 1.99
CA LEU A 183 -6.22 3.80 0.59
C LEU A 183 -4.87 3.69 -0.11
N LEU A 184 -4.89 3.20 -1.35
CA LEU A 184 -3.74 3.24 -2.25
C LEU A 184 -4.05 4.17 -3.42
N PHE A 185 -3.16 5.09 -3.70
CA PHE A 185 -3.27 6.04 -4.81
C PHE A 185 -2.25 5.71 -5.87
N VAL A 186 -2.68 5.66 -7.13
CA VAL A 186 -1.83 5.39 -8.29
C VAL A 186 -2.14 6.39 -9.39
N ALA A 187 -1.13 7.06 -9.92
CA ALA A 187 -1.25 7.93 -11.08
C ALA A 187 -0.68 7.26 -12.34
N VAL A 188 -1.44 7.29 -13.43
CA VAL A 188 -1.14 6.59 -14.70
C VAL A 188 -1.38 7.51 -15.89
N GLY A 189 -0.51 7.43 -16.89
CA GLY A 189 -0.70 8.05 -18.21
C GLY A 189 -0.36 9.53 -18.28
N ASN A 190 -0.55 10.12 -19.49
CA ASN A 190 -0.39 11.55 -19.77
C ASN A 190 -1.41 11.98 -20.84
N PRO A 191 -2.42 12.82 -20.54
CA PRO A 191 -2.72 13.36 -19.21
C PRO A 191 -3.01 12.25 -18.21
N SER A 192 -2.67 12.49 -16.94
CA SER A 192 -2.71 11.43 -15.93
C SER A 192 -4.09 11.26 -15.32
N THR A 193 -4.47 9.99 -15.10
CA THR A 193 -5.57 9.62 -14.22
C THR A 193 -5.01 9.17 -12.88
N ILE A 194 -5.53 9.73 -11.80
CA ILE A 194 -5.22 9.29 -10.42
C ILE A 194 -6.34 8.37 -9.97
N TYR A 195 -5.99 7.14 -9.66
CA TYR A 195 -6.88 6.11 -9.14
C TYR A 195 -6.74 6.01 -7.62
N GLU A 196 -7.87 5.86 -6.95
CA GLU A 196 -7.97 5.49 -5.54
C GLU A 196 -8.47 4.06 -5.43
N PHE A 197 -7.74 3.23 -4.72
CA PHE A 197 -8.09 1.84 -4.43
C PHE A 197 -8.34 1.64 -2.94
N ASP A 198 -9.26 0.74 -2.61
CA ASP A 198 -9.36 0.17 -1.27
C ASP A 198 -8.06 -0.56 -0.92
N GLY A 199 -7.39 -0.14 0.13
CA GLY A 199 -6.07 -0.68 0.49
C GLY A 199 -6.11 -2.14 0.97
N ASN A 200 -7.27 -2.70 1.31
CA ASN A 200 -7.42 -4.10 1.73
C ASN A 200 -7.74 -5.02 0.55
N LEU A 201 -8.60 -4.55 -0.34
CA LEU A 201 -9.17 -5.36 -1.42
C LEU A 201 -8.56 -5.05 -2.79
N MET A 202 -7.89 -3.90 -2.93
CA MET A 202 -7.37 -3.36 -4.19
C MET A 202 -8.45 -3.15 -5.27
N ASN A 203 -9.71 -3.04 -4.86
CA ASN A 203 -10.77 -2.64 -5.76
C ASN A 203 -10.73 -1.11 -5.94
N MET A 204 -10.87 -0.65 -7.19
CA MET A 204 -10.97 0.78 -7.48
C MET A 204 -12.21 1.36 -6.83
N ARG A 205 -12.05 2.50 -6.18
CA ARG A 205 -13.11 3.24 -5.49
C ARG A 205 -13.47 4.53 -6.22
N PHE A 206 -12.44 5.25 -6.66
CA PHE A 206 -12.60 6.58 -7.25
C PHE A 206 -11.48 6.88 -8.25
N THR A 207 -11.75 7.77 -9.19
CA THR A 207 -10.76 8.31 -10.13
C THR A 207 -10.86 9.82 -10.21
N THR A 208 -9.71 10.47 -10.41
CA THR A 208 -9.62 11.90 -10.71
C THR A 208 -8.73 12.09 -11.92
N ASN A 209 -9.27 12.70 -12.97
CA ASN A 209 -8.48 13.03 -14.15
C ASN A 209 -7.72 14.34 -13.94
N SER A 210 -6.44 14.29 -14.21
CA SER A 210 -5.57 15.47 -14.26
C SER A 210 -5.69 16.13 -15.64
N THR A 211 -5.51 17.45 -15.69
CA THR A 211 -5.41 18.19 -16.95
C THR A 211 -4.03 18.10 -17.59
N GLY A 212 -3.09 17.42 -16.98
CA GLY A 212 -1.71 17.29 -17.44
C GLY A 212 -0.98 16.08 -16.87
N ASP A 213 0.33 16.09 -16.99
CA ASP A 213 1.21 15.03 -16.52
C ASP A 213 1.41 15.11 -14.99
N VAL A 214 1.10 14.04 -14.27
CA VAL A 214 1.42 13.90 -12.86
C VAL A 214 2.87 13.44 -12.75
N THR A 215 3.74 14.30 -12.23
CA THR A 215 5.17 14.00 -12.07
C THR A 215 5.54 13.60 -10.63
N TYR A 216 4.63 13.80 -9.68
CA TYR A 216 4.81 13.50 -8.28
C TYR A 216 3.47 13.18 -7.59
N LEU A 217 3.42 12.14 -6.78
CA LEU A 217 2.25 11.78 -5.98
C LEU A 217 2.74 11.19 -4.65
N ARG A 218 2.54 11.90 -3.54
CA ARG A 218 2.91 11.46 -2.19
C ARG A 218 1.89 11.95 -1.17
N LYS A 219 1.70 11.16 -0.11
CA LYS A 219 0.94 11.62 1.07
C LYS A 219 1.61 12.85 1.67
N SER A 220 0.81 13.78 2.14
CA SER A 220 1.33 14.89 2.92
C SER A 220 1.96 14.37 4.22
N ALA A 221 3.16 14.81 4.52
CA ALA A 221 3.81 14.54 5.80
C ALA A 221 3.04 15.14 7.00
N LEU A 222 2.09 16.02 6.70
CA LEU A 222 1.29 16.73 7.71
C LEU A 222 -0.04 16.02 7.93
N THR A 223 -0.38 15.87 9.19
CA THR A 223 -1.53 15.07 9.60
C THR A 223 -2.88 15.75 9.40
N TYR A 224 -2.89 17.10 9.21
CA TYR A 224 -4.15 17.81 9.04
C TYR A 224 -4.03 19.06 8.14
N PRO A 225 -4.97 19.26 7.20
CA PRO A 225 -5.92 18.26 6.75
C PRO A 225 -5.20 17.14 5.99
N LYS A 226 -5.62 15.89 6.17
CA LYS A 226 -5.07 14.78 5.42
C LYS A 226 -5.22 15.01 3.92
N SER A 227 -4.13 14.90 3.21
CA SER A 227 -4.09 15.17 1.78
C SER A 227 -2.94 14.44 1.11
N MET A 228 -3.08 14.25 -0.18
CA MET A 228 -1.99 13.86 -1.06
C MET A 228 -1.45 15.12 -1.74
N LEU A 229 -0.14 15.21 -1.85
CA LEU A 229 0.51 16.20 -2.69
C LEU A 229 0.80 15.59 -4.05
N THR A 230 0.50 16.32 -5.09
CA THR A 230 0.79 15.92 -6.47
C THR A 230 1.34 17.10 -7.26
N MET A 231 2.22 16.80 -8.19
CA MET A 231 2.68 17.74 -9.21
C MET A 231 1.95 17.45 -10.51
N VAL A 232 1.28 18.45 -11.05
CA VAL A 232 0.64 18.37 -12.37
C VAL A 232 1.33 19.38 -13.26
N ASN A 233 2.01 18.95 -14.32
CA ASN A 233 2.86 19.77 -15.16
C ASN A 233 3.82 20.65 -14.34
N HIS A 234 4.53 20.04 -13.39
CA HIS A 234 5.44 20.72 -12.46
C HIS A 234 4.80 21.80 -11.56
N VAL A 235 3.49 21.83 -11.46
CA VAL A 235 2.76 22.73 -10.56
C VAL A 235 2.18 21.95 -9.39
N PRO A 236 2.46 22.34 -8.13
CA PRO A 236 1.94 21.63 -6.98
C PRO A 236 0.42 21.76 -6.83
N ASN A 237 -0.20 20.65 -6.60
CA ASN A 237 -1.62 20.51 -6.32
C ASN A 237 -1.82 19.68 -5.07
N ARG A 238 -2.93 19.87 -4.42
CA ARG A 238 -3.31 19.09 -3.23
C ARG A 238 -4.61 18.35 -3.49
N LEU A 239 -4.58 17.04 -3.29
CA LEU A 239 -5.75 16.17 -3.25
C LEU A 239 -6.21 16.09 -1.80
N THR A 240 -7.40 16.58 -1.51
CA THR A 240 -7.95 16.51 -0.15
C THR A 240 -8.69 15.19 0.02
N LEU A 241 -8.35 14.45 1.07
CA LEU A 241 -9.05 13.23 1.44
C LEU A 241 -10.31 13.57 2.23
N SER A 242 -11.43 12.96 1.88
CA SER A 242 -12.62 12.89 2.72
C SER A 242 -12.41 11.88 3.84
N GLU A 243 -13.44 11.60 4.65
CA GLU A 243 -13.31 10.60 5.72
C GLU A 243 -13.00 9.21 5.20
N THR A 244 -13.50 8.86 4.01
CA THR A 244 -13.40 7.51 3.45
C THR A 244 -12.90 7.48 2.01
N SER A 245 -12.71 8.63 1.36
CA SER A 245 -12.39 8.69 -0.06
C SER A 245 -11.69 9.97 -0.46
N LEU A 246 -11.10 9.98 -1.67
CA LEU A 246 -10.56 11.16 -2.32
C LEU A 246 -11.69 12.10 -2.74
N PHE A 247 -11.62 13.36 -2.37
CA PHE A 247 -12.70 14.29 -2.63
C PHE A 247 -12.53 15.13 -3.88
N ASN A 248 -11.35 15.73 -4.09
CA ASN A 248 -11.07 16.61 -5.23
C ASN A 248 -9.58 16.76 -5.48
N LEU A 249 -9.22 17.00 -6.75
CA LEU A 249 -7.98 17.67 -7.06
C LEU A 249 -8.10 19.10 -6.50
N GLY A 250 -7.51 19.29 -5.32
CA GLY A 250 -7.62 20.54 -4.59
C GLY A 250 -6.98 21.70 -5.33
N ARG A 251 -7.11 22.88 -4.76
CA ARG A 251 -6.53 24.11 -5.32
C ARG A 251 -5.04 23.93 -5.62
N SER A 252 -4.65 24.36 -6.80
CA SER A 252 -3.25 24.60 -7.14
C SER A 252 -2.59 25.45 -6.04
N ILE A 253 -1.40 25.05 -5.59
CA ILE A 253 -0.59 25.82 -4.63
C ILE A 253 0.30 26.81 -5.40
N LYS A 254 -0.08 27.19 -6.61
CA LYS A 254 0.80 27.89 -7.54
C LYS A 254 0.81 29.39 -7.43
N ASP A 255 -0.10 30.01 -6.69
CA ASP A 255 -0.16 31.47 -6.63
C ASP A 255 1.17 32.01 -6.07
N GLY A 256 1.91 32.74 -6.92
CA GLY A 256 3.22 33.30 -6.60
C GLY A 256 4.40 32.31 -6.70
N LEU A 257 4.21 31.10 -7.25
CA LEU A 257 5.28 30.16 -7.56
C LEU A 257 5.66 30.20 -9.04
N GLY A 258 6.87 29.76 -9.36
CA GLY A 258 7.33 29.53 -10.72
C GLY A 258 6.64 28.35 -11.40
N SER A 259 7.01 28.12 -12.64
CA SER A 259 6.41 27.05 -13.48
C SER A 259 7.04 25.68 -13.29
N ASP A 260 8.15 25.59 -12.55
CA ASP A 260 8.89 24.33 -12.33
C ASP A 260 9.25 24.16 -10.86
N ILE A 261 8.32 23.58 -10.11
CA ILE A 261 8.49 23.29 -8.71
C ILE A 261 8.95 21.85 -8.53
N SER A 262 10.05 21.64 -7.83
CA SER A 262 10.44 20.32 -7.34
C SER A 262 9.94 20.09 -5.93
N LEU A 263 9.25 18.96 -5.74
CA LEU A 263 8.94 18.42 -4.44
C LEU A 263 9.85 17.21 -4.20
N ALA A 264 10.63 17.25 -3.14
CA ALA A 264 11.32 16.09 -2.64
C ALA A 264 10.63 15.63 -1.37
N ASP A 265 10.33 14.35 -1.29
CA ASP A 265 9.74 13.67 -0.16
C ASP A 265 8.64 14.44 0.57
N ALA A 266 7.51 14.57 -0.12
CA ALA A 266 6.27 15.10 0.43
C ALA A 266 6.39 16.51 1.00
N ALA A 267 6.98 17.41 0.22
CA ALA A 267 7.14 18.78 0.66
C ALA A 267 7.55 18.80 2.14
N THR A 268 8.82 18.69 2.36
CA THR A 268 9.42 18.57 3.69
C THR A 268 8.70 19.44 4.72
N ALA A 269 8.06 18.78 5.66
CA ALA A 269 7.39 19.45 6.76
C ALA A 269 8.36 19.69 7.90
N TRP A 270 8.18 20.80 8.61
CA TRP A 270 8.85 20.95 9.89
C TRP A 270 7.84 21.09 11.03
N LYS A 271 8.17 20.50 12.15
CA LYS A 271 7.37 20.54 13.37
C LYS A 271 7.93 21.62 14.29
N GLN A 272 7.03 22.34 14.91
CA GLN A 272 7.38 23.32 15.93
C GLN A 272 6.88 22.83 17.28
N GLN A 273 7.73 22.97 18.30
CA GLN A 273 7.40 22.54 19.66
C GLN A 273 6.46 23.50 20.38
N ASP A 274 6.41 24.76 19.93
CA ASP A 274 5.59 25.79 20.53
C ASP A 274 4.23 25.88 19.82
N LEU A 275 3.14 25.77 20.59
CA LEU A 275 1.76 25.84 20.10
C LEU A 275 1.40 27.17 19.43
N ARG A 276 2.21 28.21 19.59
CA ARG A 276 2.05 29.53 18.91
C ARG A 276 2.42 29.46 17.42
N TYR A 277 3.11 28.41 17.00
CA TYR A 277 3.57 28.25 15.64
C TYR A 277 2.83 27.09 14.95
N VAL A 278 2.72 27.17 13.66
CA VAL A 278 2.05 26.17 12.85
C VAL A 278 3.04 25.46 11.95
N GLN A 279 2.69 24.24 11.59
CA GLN A 279 3.44 23.45 10.65
C GLN A 279 3.35 24.04 9.23
N GLY A 280 4.40 23.88 8.46
CA GLY A 280 4.48 24.32 7.06
C GLY A 280 5.08 23.27 6.13
N TYR A 281 4.87 23.49 4.86
CA TYR A 281 5.57 22.79 3.78
C TYR A 281 6.75 23.63 3.33
N VAL A 282 7.85 22.98 2.97
CA VAL A 282 8.94 23.57 2.23
C VAL A 282 8.98 22.97 0.83
N MET A 283 9.08 23.81 -0.16
CA MET A 283 9.14 23.44 -1.58
C MET A 283 10.31 24.18 -2.22
N PHE A 284 10.84 23.66 -3.32
CA PHE A 284 11.87 24.33 -4.08
C PHE A 284 11.34 24.69 -5.46
N ASP A 285 11.45 25.97 -5.82
CA ASP A 285 11.09 26.50 -7.10
C ASP A 285 12.33 26.54 -8.00
N ASN A 286 12.46 25.56 -8.91
CA ASN A 286 13.62 25.43 -9.78
C ASN A 286 13.67 26.54 -10.85
N ALA A 287 12.52 27.05 -11.29
CA ALA A 287 12.48 28.09 -12.31
C ALA A 287 13.10 29.39 -11.80
N GLU A 288 12.85 29.72 -10.53
CA GLU A 288 13.33 30.94 -9.88
C GLU A 288 14.56 30.72 -9.01
N GLY A 289 14.96 29.47 -8.77
CA GLY A 289 16.07 29.14 -7.87
C GLY A 289 15.82 29.63 -6.46
N ARG A 290 14.71 29.26 -5.85
CA ARG A 290 14.33 29.72 -4.52
C ARG A 290 13.65 28.64 -3.66
N LEU A 291 13.86 28.75 -2.36
CA LEU A 291 13.19 27.93 -1.36
C LEU A 291 11.94 28.65 -0.87
N VAL A 292 10.80 27.99 -0.86
CA VAL A 292 9.52 28.60 -0.47
C VAL A 292 8.84 27.75 0.61
N ALA A 293 8.15 28.41 1.50
CA ALA A 293 7.37 27.81 2.56
C ALA A 293 5.90 28.16 2.46
N GLN A 294 5.04 27.20 2.76
CA GLN A 294 3.60 27.41 2.83
C GLN A 294 3.02 26.82 4.11
N LYS A 295 2.15 27.59 4.75
CA LYS A 295 1.40 27.17 5.92
C LYS A 295 0.38 26.07 5.55
N VAL A 296 0.30 25.02 6.36
CA VAL A 296 -0.57 23.86 6.10
C VAL A 296 -2.05 24.21 5.96
N GLN A 297 -2.52 25.11 6.80
CA GLN A 297 -3.95 25.48 6.86
C GLN A 297 -4.29 26.70 5.99
N ALA A 298 -3.32 27.25 5.25
CA ALA A 298 -3.56 28.43 4.43
C ALA A 298 -4.28 28.09 3.13
N THR A 299 -5.58 28.24 3.13
CA THR A 299 -6.34 28.30 1.88
C THR A 299 -6.13 29.68 1.24
N GLY A 300 -5.49 29.72 0.06
CA GLY A 300 -5.39 30.93 -0.76
C GLY A 300 -4.32 31.94 -0.32
N LYS A 301 -3.33 31.54 0.48
CA LYS A 301 -2.18 32.39 0.80
C LYS A 301 -0.99 32.08 -0.09
N VAL A 302 -0.28 33.10 -0.53
CA VAL A 302 0.93 33.01 -1.32
C VAL A 302 2.03 32.36 -0.48
N PRO A 303 2.78 31.38 -1.04
CA PRO A 303 3.99 30.85 -0.41
C PRO A 303 5.00 31.96 -0.12
N VAL A 304 5.75 31.79 0.95
CA VAL A 304 6.75 32.76 1.41
C VAL A 304 8.13 32.25 1.00
N GLU A 305 8.92 33.10 0.34
CA GLU A 305 10.31 32.83 0.04
C GLU A 305 11.14 32.82 1.33
N LEU A 306 11.89 31.73 1.55
CA LEU A 306 12.85 31.59 2.62
C LEU A 306 14.24 31.98 2.11
N LEU A 307 15.01 32.70 2.93
CA LEU A 307 16.41 33.05 2.63
C LEU A 307 16.55 33.71 1.24
N LYS A 308 15.79 34.77 1.03
CA LYS A 308 15.62 35.45 -0.26
C LYS A 308 16.93 35.64 -1.03
N GLY A 309 16.94 35.20 -2.30
CA GLY A 309 18.06 35.30 -3.23
C GLY A 309 19.22 34.32 -2.95
N LYS A 310 19.13 33.47 -1.91
CA LYS A 310 20.24 32.56 -1.52
C LYS A 310 20.50 31.47 -2.58
N PHE A 311 19.46 30.99 -3.25
CA PHE A 311 19.54 29.83 -4.12
C PHE A 311 19.45 30.18 -5.61
N THR A 312 19.67 31.43 -5.97
CA THR A 312 19.61 31.89 -7.37
C THR A 312 20.53 31.08 -8.28
N GLY A 313 19.98 30.53 -9.37
CA GLY A 313 20.69 29.69 -10.33
C GLY A 313 20.91 28.24 -9.87
N GLU A 314 20.31 27.86 -8.76
CA GLU A 314 20.34 26.47 -8.25
C GLU A 314 19.06 25.71 -8.58
N THR A 315 19.18 24.40 -8.78
CA THR A 315 18.08 23.45 -8.94
C THR A 315 18.15 22.37 -7.87
N LEU A 316 16.99 21.89 -7.46
CA LEU A 316 16.91 20.85 -6.43
C LEU A 316 17.39 19.50 -6.95
N VAL A 317 18.25 18.82 -6.18
CA VAL A 317 18.58 17.41 -6.35
C VAL A 317 17.79 16.58 -5.34
N GLY A 318 17.69 17.06 -4.11
CA GLY A 318 16.89 16.43 -3.07
C GLY A 318 16.86 17.24 -1.79
N MET A 319 15.84 17.02 -0.98
CA MET A 319 15.73 17.59 0.36
C MET A 319 14.93 16.67 1.28
N GLY A 320 15.05 16.88 2.57
CA GLY A 320 14.24 16.20 3.55
C GLY A 320 14.42 16.77 4.94
N PRO A 321 13.55 16.38 5.88
CA PRO A 321 13.65 16.81 7.27
C PRO A 321 14.80 16.10 7.98
N VAL A 322 15.42 16.79 8.91
CA VAL A 322 16.47 16.31 9.81
C VAL A 322 16.22 16.84 11.21
N ASP A 323 16.99 16.37 12.18
CA ASP A 323 16.89 16.80 13.58
C ASP A 323 15.45 16.70 14.12
N ASN A 324 14.87 15.50 13.98
CA ASN A 324 13.48 15.22 14.35
C ASN A 324 12.48 16.20 13.72
N GLU A 325 12.67 16.49 12.44
CA GLU A 325 11.83 17.38 11.61
C GLU A 325 11.88 18.87 12.02
N ARG A 326 12.88 19.31 12.76
CA ARG A 326 13.07 20.75 13.11
C ARG A 326 13.79 21.51 12.02
N ASN A 327 14.69 20.85 11.34
CA ASN A 327 15.54 21.41 10.30
C ASN A 327 15.34 20.65 9.01
N ILE A 328 15.86 21.20 7.92
CA ILE A 328 15.90 20.54 6.62
C ILE A 328 17.33 20.49 6.09
N VAL A 329 17.60 19.46 5.32
CA VAL A 329 18.78 19.40 4.46
C VAL A 329 18.33 19.58 3.01
N LEU A 330 19.10 20.34 2.25
CA LEU A 330 18.87 20.66 0.87
C LEU A 330 20.11 20.35 0.06
N LEU A 331 19.98 19.52 -0.97
CA LEU A 331 21.02 19.25 -1.97
C LEU A 331 20.62 19.93 -3.26
N THR A 332 21.48 20.78 -3.80
CA THR A 332 21.23 21.53 -5.03
C THR A 332 22.36 21.35 -6.05
N TRP A 333 22.04 21.63 -7.29
CA TRP A 333 22.97 21.74 -8.41
C TRP A 333 22.95 23.13 -9.00
N ASN A 334 24.12 23.73 -9.20
CA ASN A 334 24.28 24.98 -9.90
C ASN A 334 24.97 24.72 -11.25
N ALA A 335 24.22 24.87 -12.34
CA ALA A 335 24.71 24.57 -13.69
C ALA A 335 25.83 25.50 -14.13
N THR A 336 25.82 26.78 -13.71
CA THR A 336 26.83 27.79 -14.08
C THR A 336 28.19 27.46 -13.46
N SER A 337 28.20 27.11 -12.19
CA SER A 337 29.43 26.74 -11.48
C SER A 337 29.79 25.26 -11.60
N SER A 338 28.90 24.44 -12.14
CA SER A 338 29.02 22.97 -12.17
C SER A 338 29.34 22.37 -10.81
N LYS A 339 28.65 22.85 -9.79
CA LYS A 339 28.86 22.41 -8.38
C LYS A 339 27.57 21.97 -7.74
N PHE A 340 27.67 20.91 -6.95
CA PHE A 340 26.66 20.52 -5.99
C PHE A 340 26.92 21.22 -4.68
N LYS A 341 25.83 21.63 -3.99
CA LYS A 341 25.90 22.20 -2.66
C LYS A 341 24.93 21.47 -1.73
N CYS A 342 25.31 21.44 -0.47
CA CYS A 342 24.46 20.95 0.62
C CYS A 342 24.24 22.08 1.60
N TYR A 343 23.00 22.27 1.99
CA TYR A 343 22.59 23.25 2.99
C TYR A 343 21.92 22.55 4.15
N TYR A 344 22.31 22.90 5.36
CA TYR A 344 21.59 22.56 6.57
C TYR A 344 20.88 23.81 7.05
N ILE A 345 19.54 23.78 7.08
CA ILE A 345 18.71 24.97 7.21
C ILE A 345 17.73 24.78 8.36
N PHE A 346 17.65 25.81 9.22
CA PHE A 346 16.49 26.02 10.06
C PHE A 346 15.47 26.85 9.27
N PRO A 347 14.28 26.32 8.93
CA PRO A 347 13.31 27.02 8.06
C PRO A 347 12.61 28.17 8.77
N GLY A 348 12.88 28.40 10.04
CA GLY A 348 12.32 29.51 10.82
C GLY A 348 11.01 29.16 11.49
N PHE A 349 10.35 30.20 12.00
CA PHE A 349 9.07 30.11 12.68
C PHE A 349 7.95 30.61 11.78
N TYR A 350 6.85 29.89 11.74
CA TYR A 350 5.65 30.29 11.03
C TYR A 350 4.55 30.68 12.05
N PRO A 351 4.47 31.94 12.47
CA PRO A 351 3.49 32.34 13.48
C PRO A 351 2.06 32.09 13.02
N SER A 352 1.19 31.69 13.93
CA SER A 352 -0.21 31.35 13.61
C SER A 352 -0.98 32.52 12.97
N THR A 353 -0.63 33.74 13.34
CA THR A 353 -1.28 35.00 12.90
C THR A 353 -0.56 35.66 11.73
N ALA A 354 0.72 35.34 11.49
CA ALA A 354 1.54 36.02 10.49
C ALA A 354 1.44 35.35 9.10
N THR A 355 1.78 36.09 8.08
CA THR A 355 1.88 35.66 6.68
C THR A 355 3.31 35.39 6.24
N LYS A 356 4.29 35.64 7.08
CA LYS A 356 5.72 35.47 6.82
C LYS A 356 6.32 34.47 7.78
N VAL A 357 7.40 33.81 7.35
CA VAL A 357 8.26 33.00 8.20
C VAL A 357 9.34 33.90 8.79
N GLU A 358 9.61 33.77 10.08
CA GLU A 358 10.61 34.53 10.79
C GLU A 358 11.84 33.67 11.11
N ALA A 359 13.00 34.30 11.20
CA ALA A 359 14.27 33.73 11.66
C ALA A 359 14.75 32.47 10.87
N ALA A 360 14.41 32.34 9.57
CA ALA A 360 14.99 31.31 8.71
C ALA A 360 16.52 31.56 8.57
N VAL A 361 17.34 30.54 8.82
CA VAL A 361 18.80 30.65 8.75
C VAL A 361 19.44 29.41 8.10
N VAL A 362 20.53 29.62 7.36
CA VAL A 362 21.45 28.57 6.97
C VAL A 362 22.36 28.27 8.15
N LYS A 363 22.26 27.08 8.72
CA LYS A 363 23.11 26.63 9.83
C LYS A 363 24.47 26.15 9.34
N ASP A 364 24.51 25.53 8.17
CA ASP A 364 25.74 25.06 7.53
C ASP A 364 25.56 25.02 6.02
N GLU A 365 26.64 25.24 5.28
CA GLU A 365 26.70 25.18 3.81
C GLU A 365 28.04 24.56 3.39
N ALA A 366 27.96 23.56 2.52
CA ALA A 366 29.15 22.91 1.99
C ALA A 366 29.06 22.67 0.48
N VAL A 367 30.17 22.77 -0.20
CA VAL A 367 30.30 22.29 -1.59
C VAL A 367 30.50 20.78 -1.56
N VAL A 368 29.67 20.03 -2.27
CA VAL A 368 29.79 18.58 -2.36
C VAL A 368 30.96 18.24 -3.30
N PRO A 369 31.99 17.53 -2.83
CA PRO A 369 33.13 17.18 -3.69
C PRO A 369 32.71 16.17 -4.77
N ALA A 370 33.35 16.22 -5.92
CA ALA A 370 33.07 15.27 -7.02
C ALA A 370 33.24 13.80 -6.63
N THR A 371 34.14 13.52 -5.67
CA THR A 371 34.39 12.19 -5.12
C THR A 371 33.20 11.62 -4.32
N ALA A 372 32.26 12.46 -3.90
CA ALA A 372 31.08 12.02 -3.17
C ALA A 372 30.05 11.28 -4.05
N GLY A 373 30.22 11.29 -5.37
CA GLY A 373 29.38 10.54 -6.30
C GLY A 373 27.98 11.09 -6.55
N LEU A 374 27.62 12.26 -5.99
CA LEU A 374 26.31 12.88 -6.22
C LEU A 374 26.16 13.31 -7.69
N THR A 375 25.00 13.08 -8.27
CA THR A 375 24.64 13.47 -9.65
C THR A 375 23.28 14.14 -9.67
N THR A 376 22.93 14.79 -10.78
CA THR A 376 21.61 15.37 -11.00
C THR A 376 20.50 14.31 -11.13
N GLN A 377 20.86 13.05 -11.31
CA GLN A 377 19.97 11.90 -11.42
C GLN A 377 19.90 11.08 -10.10
N SER A 378 20.59 11.53 -9.07
CA SER A 378 20.61 10.82 -7.78
C SER A 378 19.20 10.76 -7.18
N VAL A 379 18.78 9.58 -6.77
CA VAL A 379 17.63 9.42 -5.88
C VAL A 379 18.08 9.76 -4.46
N VAL A 380 17.40 10.67 -3.81
CA VAL A 380 17.77 11.16 -2.46
C VAL A 380 16.66 10.82 -1.49
N ARG A 381 17.01 10.30 -0.33
CA ARG A 381 16.10 10.09 0.82
C ARG A 381 16.79 10.51 2.11
N VAL A 382 16.03 11.12 2.99
CA VAL A 382 16.57 11.66 4.24
C VAL A 382 15.89 10.97 5.42
N SER A 383 16.70 10.45 6.33
CA SER A 383 16.23 9.98 7.63
C SER A 383 16.28 11.13 8.63
N ALA A 384 15.08 11.57 9.07
CA ALA A 384 14.96 12.62 10.06
C ALA A 384 15.45 12.19 11.45
N GLU A 385 15.30 10.90 11.75
CA GLU A 385 15.71 10.29 13.00
C GLU A 385 17.23 10.16 13.11
N LYS A 386 17.89 9.77 12.00
CA LYS A 386 19.34 9.52 11.99
C LYS A 386 20.19 10.70 11.53
N ASN A 387 19.57 11.76 11.02
CA ASN A 387 20.28 12.88 10.37
C ASN A 387 21.16 12.43 9.18
N LEU A 388 20.71 11.40 8.48
CA LEU A 388 21.42 10.83 7.35
C LEU A 388 20.70 11.12 6.04
N VAL A 389 21.46 11.55 5.05
CA VAL A 389 21.04 11.66 3.65
C VAL A 389 21.56 10.44 2.90
N TYR A 390 20.67 9.60 2.44
CA TYR A 390 20.97 8.52 1.52
C TYR A 390 20.78 9.01 0.10
N TYR A 391 21.75 8.75 -0.77
CA TYR A 391 21.64 9.11 -2.18
C TYR A 391 22.33 8.08 -3.09
N SER A 392 21.86 8.01 -4.33
CA SER A 392 22.33 7.04 -5.31
C SER A 392 23.31 7.65 -6.31
N ALA A 393 24.20 6.80 -6.84
CA ALA A 393 24.95 7.03 -8.07
C ALA A 393 24.95 5.74 -8.89
N GLY A 394 24.06 5.65 -9.89
CA GLY A 394 23.79 4.39 -10.56
C GLY A 394 23.19 3.37 -9.58
N ASN A 395 23.87 2.24 -9.38
CA ASN A 395 23.47 1.23 -8.40
C ASN A 395 24.21 1.33 -7.05
N LYS A 396 25.00 2.38 -6.85
CA LYS A 396 25.74 2.62 -5.61
C LYS A 396 24.92 3.49 -4.66
N LEU A 397 24.92 3.13 -3.39
CA LEU A 397 24.31 3.90 -2.29
C LEU A 397 25.42 4.61 -1.50
N TYR A 398 25.20 5.87 -1.24
CA TYR A 398 26.01 6.70 -0.36
C TYR A 398 25.18 7.16 0.83
N ALA A 399 25.84 7.41 1.97
CA ALA A 399 25.21 7.99 3.14
C ALA A 399 26.05 9.16 3.65
N TYR A 400 25.42 10.31 3.86
CA TYR A 400 26.04 11.52 4.37
C TYR A 400 25.39 11.93 5.69
N ASN A 401 26.19 12.12 6.72
CA ASN A 401 25.71 12.64 8.00
C ASN A 401 25.70 14.17 7.93
N VAL A 402 24.52 14.77 8.01
CA VAL A 402 24.34 16.23 7.93
C VAL A 402 25.09 16.98 9.02
N LEU A 403 25.29 16.35 10.18
CA LEU A 403 25.96 16.96 11.32
C LEU A 403 27.50 16.83 11.24
N SER A 404 28.05 16.25 10.16
CA SER A 404 29.50 16.07 9.99
C SER A 404 30.26 17.28 9.45
N GLY A 405 29.56 18.41 9.23
CA GLY A 405 30.20 19.68 8.81
C GLY A 405 30.86 19.59 7.43
N GLY A 406 30.18 19.04 6.43
CA GLY A 406 30.68 18.94 5.04
C GLY A 406 31.62 17.76 4.77
N ASN A 407 31.81 16.85 5.71
CA ASN A 407 32.59 15.63 5.50
C ASN A 407 31.78 14.59 4.70
N PHE A 408 31.77 14.73 3.38
CA PHE A 408 31.07 13.84 2.48
C PHE A 408 31.77 12.48 2.33
N PRO A 409 31.03 11.39 2.07
CA PRO A 409 31.60 10.07 1.85
C PRO A 409 32.51 10.06 0.61
N GLN A 410 33.67 9.42 0.71
CA GLN A 410 34.63 9.27 -0.39
C GLN A 410 34.39 7.96 -1.17
N SER A 411 33.56 7.07 -0.65
CA SER A 411 33.20 5.80 -1.25
C SER A 411 31.73 5.48 -0.98
N ALA A 412 31.17 4.62 -1.84
CA ALA A 412 29.82 4.11 -1.62
C ALA A 412 29.73 3.30 -0.33
N LEU A 413 28.62 3.42 0.37
CA LEU A 413 28.29 2.60 1.53
C LEU A 413 28.11 1.14 1.09
N THR A 414 27.42 0.93 -0.03
CA THR A 414 27.19 -0.38 -0.63
C THR A 414 26.82 -0.25 -2.10
N THR A 415 26.77 -1.39 -2.82
CA THR A 415 26.33 -1.48 -4.21
C THR A 415 25.21 -2.51 -4.31
N PHE A 416 24.12 -2.19 -4.99
CA PHE A 416 22.99 -3.08 -5.20
C PHE A 416 22.97 -3.63 -6.62
N GLY A 417 22.66 -4.93 -6.73
CA GLY A 417 22.50 -5.59 -8.02
C GLY A 417 23.78 -5.74 -8.82
N ASP A 418 23.60 -5.96 -10.12
CA ASP A 418 24.69 -6.24 -11.04
C ASP A 418 25.16 -4.95 -11.75
N ALA A 419 26.28 -5.03 -12.48
CA ALA A 419 26.77 -3.90 -13.26
C ALA A 419 25.74 -3.46 -14.31
N GLY A 420 25.45 -2.15 -14.35
CA GLY A 420 24.44 -1.57 -15.25
C GLY A 420 23.03 -1.46 -14.66
N GLU A 421 22.77 -2.01 -13.46
CA GLU A 421 21.57 -1.67 -12.72
C GLU A 421 21.59 -0.22 -12.23
N THR A 422 20.43 0.34 -12.00
CA THR A 422 20.28 1.69 -11.44
C THR A 422 19.27 1.69 -10.32
N ILE A 423 19.54 2.43 -9.25
CA ILE A 423 18.57 2.67 -8.19
C ILE A 423 17.46 3.57 -8.76
N ALA A 424 16.23 3.07 -8.73
CA ALA A 424 15.05 3.75 -9.27
C ALA A 424 14.28 4.51 -8.18
N ASP A 425 14.21 3.94 -6.97
CA ASP A 425 13.58 4.56 -5.81
C ASP A 425 14.14 3.97 -4.51
N MET A 426 13.95 4.69 -3.43
CA MET A 426 14.31 4.26 -2.07
C MET A 426 13.17 4.62 -1.12
N LEU A 427 13.00 3.85 -0.05
CA LEU A 427 12.01 4.11 1.00
C LEU A 427 12.61 3.80 2.36
N ILE A 428 12.67 4.80 3.22
CA ILE A 428 13.08 4.65 4.62
C ILE A 428 11.85 4.34 5.46
N LEU A 429 11.90 3.27 6.24
CA LEU A 429 10.94 3.01 7.31
C LEU A 429 11.55 3.43 8.62
N GLU A 430 11.27 4.67 9.02
CA GLU A 430 11.70 5.19 10.32
C GLU A 430 11.19 4.30 11.46
N GLY A 431 11.95 4.16 12.53
CA GLY A 431 11.65 3.29 13.66
C GLY A 431 11.93 1.79 13.43
N SER A 432 11.97 1.31 12.19
CA SER A 432 12.33 -0.09 11.87
C SER A 432 13.79 -0.28 11.43
N ASN A 433 14.52 0.81 11.24
CA ASN A 433 15.87 0.84 10.68
C ASN A 433 16.03 0.20 9.29
N LYS A 434 14.93 0.03 8.55
CA LYS A 434 14.94 -0.57 7.22
C LYS A 434 14.95 0.50 6.14
N LEU A 435 15.84 0.35 5.18
CA LEU A 435 15.85 1.06 3.90
C LEU A 435 15.52 0.05 2.79
N TYR A 436 14.39 0.25 2.13
CA TYR A 436 14.09 -0.48 0.90
C TYR A 436 14.70 0.26 -0.29
N VAL A 437 15.40 -0.48 -1.13
CA VAL A 437 16.02 0.03 -2.34
C VAL A 437 15.46 -0.71 -3.54
N ALA A 438 14.87 0.03 -4.46
CA ALA A 438 14.37 -0.49 -5.73
C ALA A 438 15.39 -0.23 -6.83
N THR A 439 15.73 -1.26 -7.61
CA THR A 439 16.63 -1.11 -8.76
C THR A 439 15.98 -1.60 -10.03
N ASN A 440 16.49 -1.11 -11.17
CA ASN A 440 16.14 -1.59 -12.48
C ASN A 440 17.40 -2.09 -13.21
N ALA A 441 17.35 -3.33 -13.70
CA ALA A 441 18.34 -3.83 -14.66
C ALA A 441 18.20 -3.13 -16.02
N ALA A 442 19.29 -3.12 -16.81
CA ALA A 442 19.29 -2.47 -18.10
C ALA A 442 18.33 -3.15 -19.09
N SER A 443 18.21 -4.48 -19.04
CA SER A 443 17.38 -5.29 -19.93
C SER A 443 16.85 -6.54 -19.23
N GLY A 444 15.81 -7.14 -19.82
CA GLY A 444 15.15 -8.34 -19.29
C GLY A 444 13.64 -8.24 -19.44
N GLN A 445 12.94 -9.35 -19.22
CA GLN A 445 11.48 -9.39 -19.20
C GLN A 445 10.93 -8.75 -17.91
N LEU A 446 11.50 -9.10 -16.78
CA LEU A 446 11.29 -8.44 -15.49
C LEU A 446 12.64 -7.86 -15.05
N VAL A 447 12.70 -6.56 -14.89
CA VAL A 447 13.94 -5.82 -14.63
C VAL A 447 14.00 -5.21 -13.24
N GLY A 448 12.86 -5.17 -12.54
CA GLY A 448 12.74 -4.56 -11.23
C GLY A 448 13.12 -5.50 -10.11
N SER A 449 13.98 -5.04 -9.21
CA SER A 449 14.46 -5.75 -8.03
C SER A 449 14.26 -4.94 -6.76
N ILE A 450 14.07 -5.60 -5.63
CA ILE A 450 13.94 -4.98 -4.30
C ILE A 450 14.98 -5.55 -3.36
N TYR A 451 15.63 -4.64 -2.64
CA TYR A 451 16.61 -4.93 -1.61
C TYR A 451 16.12 -4.32 -0.29
N CYS A 452 16.27 -5.06 0.81
CA CYS A 452 16.08 -4.55 2.15
C CYS A 452 17.43 -4.43 2.84
N PHE A 453 17.74 -3.23 3.31
CA PHE A 453 19.02 -2.89 3.90
C PHE A 453 18.81 -2.40 5.34
N ASP A 454 19.63 -2.90 6.27
CA ASP A 454 19.66 -2.43 7.65
C ASP A 454 20.53 -1.19 7.76
N MET A 455 19.93 -0.07 8.15
CA MET A 455 20.60 1.23 8.28
C MET A 455 21.49 1.34 9.54
N ASN A 456 21.35 0.46 10.53
CA ASN A 456 22.22 0.45 11.72
C ASN A 456 23.47 -0.38 11.50
N GLU A 457 23.26 -1.59 10.97
CA GLU A 457 24.35 -2.53 10.74
C GLU A 457 25.04 -2.30 9.38
N ASN A 458 24.49 -1.44 8.55
CA ASN A 458 24.95 -1.15 7.18
C ASN A 458 25.12 -2.42 6.35
N LYS A 459 24.15 -3.33 6.43
CA LYS A 459 24.19 -4.59 5.69
C LYS A 459 22.89 -4.90 4.95
N LEU A 460 23.02 -5.67 3.88
CA LEU A 460 21.89 -6.24 3.16
C LEU A 460 21.23 -7.32 4.02
N LEU A 461 19.93 -7.19 4.27
CA LEU A 461 19.11 -8.20 4.96
C LEU A 461 18.66 -9.27 3.96
N TRP A 462 18.07 -8.85 2.85
CA TRP A 462 17.61 -9.74 1.78
C TRP A 462 17.46 -9.00 0.46
N ALA A 463 17.37 -9.77 -0.63
CA ALA A 463 17.10 -9.28 -1.97
C ALA A 463 16.08 -10.15 -2.70
N LYS A 464 15.20 -9.52 -3.49
CA LYS A 464 14.29 -10.14 -4.43
C LYS A 464 14.60 -9.57 -5.82
N LYS A 465 15.32 -10.33 -6.62
CA LYS A 465 15.80 -9.87 -7.93
C LYS A 465 14.81 -10.22 -9.04
N ASN A 466 14.65 -9.30 -10.01
CA ASN A 466 13.88 -9.48 -11.23
C ASN A 466 12.45 -9.98 -10.99
N ILE A 467 11.76 -9.36 -10.03
CA ILE A 467 10.43 -9.81 -9.61
C ILE A 467 9.30 -9.03 -10.28
N THR A 468 9.58 -7.86 -10.86
CA THR A 468 8.55 -7.01 -11.46
C THR A 468 9.06 -6.29 -12.71
N GLY A 469 8.20 -5.52 -13.37
CA GLY A 469 8.57 -4.66 -14.48
C GLY A 469 9.53 -3.54 -14.07
N ARG A 470 9.73 -2.54 -14.92
CA ARG A 470 10.59 -1.37 -14.65
C ARG A 470 9.98 -0.52 -13.55
N ILE A 471 10.60 -0.50 -12.40
CA ILE A 471 10.12 0.21 -11.22
C ILE A 471 10.20 1.71 -11.41
N LYS A 472 9.15 2.41 -11.04
CA LYS A 472 9.07 3.88 -10.94
C LYS A 472 9.17 4.35 -9.50
N ASN A 473 8.33 3.82 -8.62
CA ASN A 473 8.28 4.21 -7.21
C ASN A 473 7.87 3.00 -6.33
N ILE A 474 8.15 3.13 -5.06
CA ILE A 474 7.71 2.18 -4.02
C ILE A 474 7.05 2.92 -2.87
N THR A 475 6.09 2.27 -2.24
CA THR A 475 5.48 2.71 -0.98
C THR A 475 5.21 1.52 -0.08
N TYR A 476 5.12 1.74 1.23
CA TYR A 476 4.93 0.67 2.22
C TYR A 476 3.66 0.92 3.02
N ARG A 477 2.95 -0.17 3.28
CA ARG A 477 1.81 -0.21 4.19
C ARG A 477 2.19 -0.97 5.45
N GLN A 478 1.99 -0.33 6.61
CA GLN A 478 2.00 -0.94 7.94
C GLN A 478 0.58 -1.19 8.41
#